data_aa54217261dc7ca723f21b61ac6abb31
#
_entry.id   aa54217261dc7ca723f21b61ac6abb31
#
_cell.length_a   1.000
_cell.length_b   1.000
_cell.length_c   1.000
_cell.angle_alpha   90.00
_cell.angle_beta   90.00
_cell.angle_gamma   90.00
#
_symmetry.space_group_name_H-M   'P 1'
#
loop_
_entity.id
_entity.type
_entity.pdbx_description
1 polymer ?
#
loop_
_entity_poly.entity_id
_entity_poly.type
_entity_poly.pdbx_seq_one_letter_code
_entity_poly.pdbx_strand_id
1 'polypeptide(L)'
;MAISKNINRLLGYRSLLVKMQDLGFETVYSYNLGKEAGVSPEQVRKDFSQFGIKGKKKGGYNVIELLFTINNIFRKDELQNVILVGLGNIGHSLLKYRGFKNRMIKIVATFDIDPSKYRKKCPVPCYPMEELETVVTDLDVKTAIVAVPDRAVQEVCDQLIKAGILGILSFAPTNIKVPPHITINNISISHELESLIYQTLHVKED
;
A
#
# COMPACT_ATOMS: atom_id res chain seq x y z
N MET A 1 -3.07 -1.18 -15.07
CA MET A 1 -4.33 -1.50 -14.35
C MET A 1 -4.50 -2.98 -13.97
N ALA A 2 -4.19 -3.97 -14.80
CA ALA A 2 -4.34 -5.40 -14.43
C ALA A 2 -3.41 -5.88 -13.29
N ILE A 3 -2.16 -5.44 -13.28
CA ILE A 3 -1.15 -5.83 -12.26
C ILE A 3 -1.58 -5.38 -10.85
N SER A 4 -2.14 -4.18 -10.71
CA SER A 4 -2.60 -3.65 -9.42
C SER A 4 -3.72 -4.49 -8.78
N LYS A 5 -4.70 -4.94 -9.57
CA LYS A 5 -5.79 -5.80 -9.07
C LYS A 5 -5.28 -7.16 -8.58
N ASN A 6 -4.33 -7.75 -9.28
CA ASN A 6 -3.75 -9.05 -8.91
C ASN A 6 -2.90 -8.94 -7.64
N ILE A 7 -2.13 -7.85 -7.49
CA ILE A 7 -1.36 -7.55 -6.28
C ILE A 7 -2.28 -7.39 -5.07
N ASN A 8 -3.38 -6.64 -5.22
CA ASN A 8 -4.33 -6.43 -4.13
C ASN A 8 -4.99 -7.74 -3.67
N ARG A 9 -5.36 -8.63 -4.62
CA ARG A 9 -5.87 -9.95 -4.27
C ARG A 9 -4.82 -10.80 -3.57
N LEU A 10 -3.58 -10.79 -4.05
CA LEU A 10 -2.49 -11.55 -3.42
C LEU A 10 -2.24 -11.08 -1.98
N LEU A 11 -2.33 -9.76 -1.70
CA LEU A 11 -2.28 -9.20 -0.34
C LEU A 11 -3.49 -9.65 0.50
N GLY A 12 -4.68 -9.78 -0.12
CA GLY A 12 -5.87 -10.34 0.51
C GLY A 12 -5.68 -11.80 0.91
N TYR A 13 -5.19 -12.65 -0.01
CA TYR A 13 -4.85 -14.05 0.27
C TYR A 13 -3.82 -14.18 1.39
N ARG A 14 -2.79 -13.32 1.38
CA ARG A 14 -1.80 -13.27 2.46
C ARG A 14 -2.44 -12.99 3.82
N SER A 15 -3.34 -12.02 3.88
CA SER A 15 -4.01 -11.66 5.14
C SER A 15 -4.86 -12.80 5.69
N LEU A 16 -5.50 -13.57 4.82
CA LEU A 16 -6.23 -14.78 5.18
C LEU A 16 -5.30 -15.89 5.68
N LEU A 17 -4.20 -16.13 4.95
CA LEU A 17 -3.20 -17.15 5.31
C LEU A 17 -2.58 -16.91 6.70
N VAL A 18 -2.32 -15.65 7.06
CA VAL A 18 -1.86 -15.31 8.43
C VAL A 18 -2.89 -15.76 9.46
N LYS A 19 -4.18 -15.44 9.26
CA LYS A 19 -5.25 -15.89 10.17
C LYS A 19 -5.35 -17.42 10.23
N MET A 20 -5.21 -18.10 9.08
CA MET A 20 -5.26 -19.56 9.03
C MET A 20 -4.08 -20.19 9.74
N GLN A 21 -2.88 -19.62 9.63
CA GLN A 21 -1.69 -20.06 10.37
C GLN A 21 -1.88 -19.90 11.87
N ASP A 22 -2.40 -18.75 12.32
CA ASP A 22 -2.69 -18.48 13.74
C ASP A 22 -3.73 -19.47 14.32
N LEU A 23 -4.65 -19.95 13.48
CA LEU A 23 -5.65 -20.96 13.84
C LEU A 23 -5.16 -22.41 13.67
N GLY A 24 -3.90 -22.62 13.27
CA GLY A 24 -3.28 -23.95 13.15
C GLY A 24 -3.67 -24.74 11.89
N PHE A 25 -4.19 -24.09 10.84
CA PHE A 25 -4.49 -24.76 9.58
C PHE A 25 -3.19 -25.08 8.83
N GLU A 26 -3.02 -26.34 8.42
CA GLU A 26 -1.84 -26.79 7.65
C GLU A 26 -2.04 -26.64 6.13
N THR A 27 -3.28 -26.80 5.66
CA THR A 27 -3.61 -26.83 4.23
C THR A 27 -4.74 -25.88 3.89
N VAL A 28 -4.62 -25.20 2.76
CA VAL A 28 -5.65 -24.36 2.19
C VAL A 28 -5.91 -24.73 0.70
N TYR A 29 -7.14 -24.61 0.28
CA TYR A 29 -7.53 -24.83 -1.11
C TYR A 29 -7.91 -23.52 -1.79
N SER A 30 -7.74 -23.45 -3.13
CA SER A 30 -8.16 -22.28 -3.91
C SER A 30 -9.63 -21.92 -3.73
N TYR A 31 -10.48 -22.89 -3.40
CA TYR A 31 -11.89 -22.65 -3.05
C TYR A 31 -12.02 -21.80 -1.79
N ASN A 32 -11.31 -22.14 -0.72
CA ASN A 32 -11.36 -21.38 0.52
C ASN A 32 -10.88 -19.94 0.34
N LEU A 33 -9.73 -19.78 -0.35
CA LEU A 33 -9.17 -18.45 -0.66
C LEU A 33 -10.09 -17.64 -1.56
N GLY A 34 -10.71 -18.29 -2.55
CA GLY A 34 -11.65 -17.64 -3.46
C GLY A 34 -12.91 -17.15 -2.76
N LYS A 35 -13.49 -17.98 -1.91
CA LYS A 35 -14.69 -17.64 -1.12
C LYS A 35 -14.47 -16.38 -0.26
N GLU A 36 -13.35 -16.32 0.46
CA GLU A 36 -13.02 -15.17 1.31
C GLU A 36 -12.65 -13.91 0.53
N ALA A 37 -12.05 -14.08 -0.65
CA ALA A 37 -11.65 -12.97 -1.51
C ALA A 37 -12.73 -12.53 -2.51
N GLY A 38 -13.90 -13.16 -2.51
CA GLY A 38 -14.99 -12.87 -3.45
C GLY A 38 -14.66 -13.17 -4.91
N VAL A 39 -13.82 -14.19 -5.17
CA VAL A 39 -13.42 -14.60 -6.52
C VAL A 39 -13.53 -16.11 -6.72
N SER A 40 -13.53 -16.55 -7.98
CA SER A 40 -13.59 -17.98 -8.26
C SER A 40 -12.27 -18.71 -7.92
N PRO A 41 -12.31 -20.03 -7.65
CA PRO A 41 -11.09 -20.83 -7.46
C PRO A 41 -10.15 -20.81 -8.67
N GLU A 42 -10.68 -20.65 -9.87
CA GLU A 42 -9.93 -20.49 -11.13
C GLU A 42 -9.14 -19.19 -11.12
N GLN A 43 -9.75 -18.10 -10.64
CA GLN A 43 -9.08 -16.81 -10.53
C GLN A 43 -7.93 -16.88 -9.52
N VAL A 44 -8.11 -17.54 -8.37
CA VAL A 44 -7.02 -17.77 -7.39
C VAL A 44 -5.86 -18.50 -8.05
N ARG A 45 -6.14 -19.61 -8.80
CA ARG A 45 -5.09 -20.36 -9.51
C ARG A 45 -4.38 -19.51 -10.57
N LYS A 46 -5.14 -18.69 -11.31
CA LYS A 46 -4.59 -17.76 -12.30
C LYS A 46 -3.68 -16.73 -11.66
N ASP A 47 -4.11 -16.14 -10.54
CA ASP A 47 -3.30 -15.17 -9.79
C ASP A 47 -2.00 -15.84 -9.31
N PHE A 48 -2.07 -17.01 -8.68
CA PHE A 48 -0.90 -17.74 -8.22
C PHE A 48 0.06 -18.10 -9.36
N SER A 49 -0.46 -18.55 -10.50
CA SER A 49 0.35 -18.86 -11.68
C SER A 49 1.17 -17.66 -12.17
N GLN A 50 0.59 -16.44 -12.14
CA GLN A 50 1.28 -15.22 -12.54
C GLN A 50 2.49 -14.88 -11.65
N PHE A 51 2.46 -15.33 -10.40
CA PHE A 51 3.55 -15.16 -9.44
C PHE A 51 4.43 -16.41 -9.28
N GLY A 52 4.27 -17.39 -10.17
CA GLY A 52 5.06 -18.64 -10.14
C GLY A 52 4.70 -19.58 -8.98
N ILE A 53 3.59 -19.35 -8.27
CA ILE A 53 3.14 -20.18 -7.15
C ILE A 53 2.45 -21.44 -7.70
N LYS A 54 2.95 -22.61 -7.32
CA LYS A 54 2.41 -23.91 -7.74
C LYS A 54 1.80 -24.66 -6.57
N GLY A 55 0.60 -25.16 -6.72
CA GLY A 55 -0.05 -26.07 -5.76
C GLY A 55 0.23 -27.55 -6.06
N LYS A 56 -0.03 -28.41 -5.10
CA LYS A 56 -0.03 -29.87 -5.28
C LYS A 56 -1.33 -30.29 -5.98
N LYS A 57 -1.23 -31.13 -7.02
CA LYS A 57 -2.42 -31.64 -7.74
C LYS A 57 -3.32 -32.40 -6.75
N LYS A 58 -4.57 -31.92 -6.58
CA LYS A 58 -5.56 -32.40 -5.59
C LYS A 58 -5.18 -32.25 -4.11
N GLY A 59 -3.98 -31.72 -3.76
CA GLY A 59 -3.50 -31.57 -2.38
C GLY A 59 -3.63 -30.18 -1.80
N GLY A 60 -4.09 -29.17 -2.56
CA GLY A 60 -4.13 -27.79 -2.09
C GLY A 60 -2.74 -27.17 -1.97
N TYR A 61 -2.62 -26.21 -1.03
CA TYR A 61 -1.38 -25.50 -0.72
C TYR A 61 -1.10 -25.64 0.77
N ASN A 62 0.16 -25.92 1.13
CA ASN A 62 0.59 -25.80 2.51
C ASN A 62 0.56 -24.32 2.93
N VAL A 63 -0.08 -24.03 4.08
CA VAL A 63 -0.31 -22.64 4.55
C VAL A 63 1.01 -21.93 4.81
N ILE A 64 1.96 -22.58 5.48
CA ILE A 64 3.26 -21.99 5.84
C ILE A 64 4.09 -21.74 4.59
N GLU A 65 4.21 -22.72 3.69
CA GLU A 65 4.98 -22.60 2.44
C GLU A 65 4.41 -21.52 1.53
N LEU A 66 3.08 -21.46 1.42
CA LEU A 66 2.39 -20.47 0.60
C LEU A 66 2.57 -19.05 1.17
N LEU A 67 2.42 -18.91 2.50
CA LEU A 67 2.64 -17.63 3.18
C LEU A 67 4.09 -17.15 3.03
N PHE A 68 5.06 -18.06 3.20
CA PHE A 68 6.48 -17.77 2.97
C PHE A 68 6.72 -17.30 1.53
N THR A 69 6.18 -18.01 0.54
CA THR A 69 6.33 -17.65 -0.87
C THR A 69 5.75 -16.26 -1.16
N ILE A 70 4.55 -15.95 -0.64
CA ILE A 70 3.93 -14.65 -0.82
C ILE A 70 4.70 -13.55 -0.07
N ASN A 71 5.22 -13.84 1.12
CA ASN A 71 6.06 -12.89 1.87
C ASN A 71 7.33 -12.52 1.08
N ASN A 72 7.98 -13.50 0.45
CA ASN A 72 9.18 -13.25 -0.39
C ASN A 72 8.85 -12.38 -1.61
N ILE A 73 7.70 -12.60 -2.28
CA ILE A 73 7.25 -11.76 -3.39
C ILE A 73 7.15 -10.27 -2.95
N PHE A 74 6.66 -10.04 -1.74
CA PHE A 74 6.49 -8.70 -1.19
C PHE A 74 7.68 -8.22 -0.33
N ARG A 75 8.77 -8.97 -0.25
CA ARG A 75 9.92 -8.67 0.64
C ARG A 75 9.49 -8.32 2.05
N LYS A 76 8.58 -9.12 2.63
CA LYS A 76 8.01 -8.86 3.97
C LYS A 76 8.92 -9.23 5.13
N ASP A 77 10.07 -9.76 4.87
CA ASP A 77 11.22 -9.95 5.75
C ASP A 77 12.06 -8.66 5.91
N GLU A 78 11.92 -7.71 4.99
CA GLU A 78 12.62 -6.43 5.01
C GLU A 78 11.69 -5.28 5.46
N LEU A 79 12.25 -4.36 6.25
CA LEU A 79 11.55 -3.13 6.65
C LEU A 79 11.45 -2.18 5.45
N GLN A 80 10.22 -1.85 5.06
CA GLN A 80 9.94 -0.95 3.95
C GLN A 80 9.87 0.49 4.44
N ASN A 81 10.94 1.24 4.22
CA ASN A 81 10.99 2.65 4.57
C ASN A 81 10.18 3.50 3.59
N VAL A 82 9.39 4.41 4.12
CA VAL A 82 8.61 5.39 3.34
C VAL A 82 8.75 6.77 3.96
N ILE A 83 8.56 7.81 3.17
CA ILE A 83 8.45 9.19 3.66
C ILE A 83 7.02 9.68 3.56
N LEU A 84 6.68 10.70 4.33
CA LEU A 84 5.36 11.34 4.33
C LEU A 84 5.51 12.84 4.11
N VAL A 85 4.83 13.36 3.11
CA VAL A 85 4.76 14.79 2.81
C VAL A 85 3.38 15.34 3.17
N GLY A 86 3.37 16.35 4.04
CA GLY A 86 2.17 16.97 4.59
C GLY A 86 1.80 16.42 5.98
N LEU A 87 2.00 17.24 7.02
CA LEU A 87 1.62 16.94 8.40
C LEU A 87 0.35 17.70 8.82
N GLY A 88 -0.67 17.67 7.96
CA GLY A 88 -2.05 18.03 8.30
C GLY A 88 -2.75 16.91 9.08
N ASN A 89 -4.08 16.96 9.16
CA ASN A 89 -4.87 15.97 9.91
C ASN A 89 -4.63 14.54 9.42
N ILE A 90 -4.64 14.31 8.09
CA ILE A 90 -4.38 13.00 7.48
C ILE A 90 -2.96 12.53 7.81
N GLY A 91 -1.96 13.39 7.58
CA GLY A 91 -0.55 13.05 7.84
C GLY A 91 -0.29 12.66 9.30
N HIS A 92 -0.82 13.41 10.25
CA HIS A 92 -0.72 13.08 11.68
C HIS A 92 -1.41 11.76 12.03
N SER A 93 -2.55 11.48 11.42
CA SER A 93 -3.26 10.20 11.62
C SER A 93 -2.45 9.03 11.09
N LEU A 94 -1.81 9.19 9.93
CA LEU A 94 -0.96 8.17 9.33
C LEU A 94 0.31 7.89 10.15
N LEU A 95 0.93 8.91 10.75
CA LEU A 95 2.08 8.72 11.67
C LEU A 95 1.72 7.83 12.87
N LYS A 96 0.49 7.89 13.35
CA LYS A 96 -0.02 7.12 14.49
C LYS A 96 -0.61 5.77 14.07
N TYR A 97 -0.70 5.47 12.78
CA TYR A 97 -1.38 4.30 12.28
C TYR A 97 -0.58 3.01 12.54
N ARG A 98 -1.06 2.21 13.49
CA ARG A 98 -0.40 0.96 13.91
C ARG A 98 -0.38 -0.13 12.82
N GLY A 99 -1.28 -0.05 11.84
CA GLY A 99 -1.37 -1.04 10.76
C GLY A 99 -0.12 -1.11 9.87
N PHE A 100 0.68 -0.06 9.80
CA PHE A 100 1.94 -0.08 9.07
C PHE A 100 2.98 -1.03 9.70
N LYS A 101 3.08 -1.02 11.04
CA LYS A 101 4.01 -1.90 11.78
C LYS A 101 3.77 -3.38 11.48
N ASN A 102 2.52 -3.80 11.44
CA ASN A 102 2.15 -5.20 11.16
C ASN A 102 2.44 -5.62 9.71
N ARG A 103 2.77 -4.66 8.85
CA ARG A 103 3.08 -4.87 7.42
C ARG A 103 4.53 -4.57 7.06
N MET A 104 5.41 -4.42 8.06
CA MET A 104 6.82 -4.06 7.87
C MET A 104 7.00 -2.74 7.09
N ILE A 105 6.11 -1.76 7.31
CA ILE A 105 6.21 -0.41 6.72
C ILE A 105 6.55 0.56 7.84
N LYS A 106 7.52 1.44 7.61
CA LYS A 106 7.94 2.47 8.56
C LYS A 106 8.04 3.82 7.87
N ILE A 107 7.34 4.83 8.42
CA ILE A 107 7.59 6.22 8.04
C ILE A 107 8.87 6.64 8.75
N VAL A 108 9.90 6.97 7.98
CA VAL A 108 11.25 7.30 8.51
C VAL A 108 11.54 8.78 8.51
N ALA A 109 10.86 9.56 7.66
CA ALA A 109 10.96 11.03 7.64
C ALA A 109 9.63 11.63 7.20
N THR A 110 9.39 12.86 7.61
CA THR A 110 8.23 13.64 7.18
C THR A 110 8.68 15.00 6.67
N PHE A 111 7.85 15.62 5.83
CA PHE A 111 8.10 16.93 5.25
C PHE A 111 6.84 17.79 5.34
N ASP A 112 7.02 19.06 5.61
CA ASP A 112 5.94 20.06 5.60
C ASP A 112 6.49 21.42 5.21
N ILE A 113 5.63 22.32 4.73
CA ILE A 113 5.99 23.71 4.44
C ILE A 113 5.95 24.61 5.69
N ASP A 114 5.32 24.16 6.77
CA ASP A 114 5.15 24.92 8.01
C ASP A 114 6.35 24.75 8.93
N PRO A 115 7.17 25.80 9.15
CA PRO A 115 8.34 25.72 10.00
C PRO A 115 8.05 25.32 11.45
N SER A 116 6.82 25.56 11.94
CA SER A 116 6.43 25.22 13.31
C SER A 116 6.43 23.71 13.57
N LYS A 117 6.37 22.90 12.50
CA LYS A 117 6.37 21.45 12.53
C LYS A 117 7.76 20.83 12.45
N TYR A 118 8.78 21.60 12.10
CA TYR A 118 10.14 21.09 11.93
C TYR A 118 10.73 20.58 13.23
N ARG A 119 11.04 19.30 13.29
CA ARG A 119 11.62 18.63 14.46
C ARG A 119 12.58 17.53 14.00
N LYS A 120 13.89 17.80 14.13
CA LYS A 120 14.94 16.83 13.74
C LYS A 120 15.24 15.78 14.83
N LYS A 121 14.93 16.08 16.10
CA LYS A 121 15.20 15.20 17.27
C LYS A 121 13.92 14.54 17.80
N CYS A 122 13.23 13.77 16.96
CA CYS A 122 12.04 13.00 17.35
C CYS A 122 12.06 11.63 16.64
N PRO A 123 11.24 10.65 17.04
CA PRO A 123 11.24 9.31 16.44
C PRO A 123 11.01 9.29 14.93
N VAL A 124 10.25 10.27 14.40
CA VAL A 124 10.08 10.51 12.97
C VAL A 124 10.32 12.00 12.74
N PRO A 125 11.51 12.40 12.26
CA PRO A 125 11.84 13.80 12.05
C PRO A 125 10.99 14.45 10.96
N CYS A 126 10.76 15.77 11.10
CA CYS A 126 10.11 16.60 10.09
C CYS A 126 11.10 17.62 9.54
N TYR A 127 11.22 17.64 8.24
CA TYR A 127 12.15 18.48 7.48
C TYR A 127 11.40 19.49 6.62
N PRO A 128 12.02 20.62 6.28
CA PRO A 128 11.55 21.47 5.19
C PRO A 128 11.68 20.78 3.84
N MET A 129 10.88 21.22 2.85
CA MET A 129 10.88 20.63 1.50
C MET A 129 12.23 20.78 0.78
N GLU A 130 13.00 21.78 1.12
CA GLU A 130 14.35 22.06 0.58
C GLU A 130 15.37 20.95 0.91
N GLU A 131 15.15 20.20 2.00
CA GLU A 131 16.00 19.07 2.39
C GLU A 131 15.55 17.73 1.75
N LEU A 132 14.48 17.71 0.94
CA LEU A 132 13.88 16.50 0.41
C LEU A 132 14.87 15.61 -0.34
N GLU A 133 15.60 16.15 -1.30
CA GLU A 133 16.53 15.40 -2.15
C GLU A 133 17.66 14.76 -1.32
N THR A 134 18.23 15.48 -0.39
CA THR A 134 19.28 14.99 0.52
C THR A 134 18.75 13.87 1.41
N VAL A 135 17.63 14.07 2.08
CA VAL A 135 17.07 13.09 3.01
C VAL A 135 16.61 11.83 2.30
N VAL A 136 15.99 11.95 1.12
CA VAL A 136 15.58 10.78 0.30
C VAL A 136 16.79 9.96 -0.12
N THR A 137 17.87 10.61 -0.52
CA THR A 137 19.12 9.96 -0.93
C THR A 137 19.78 9.26 0.27
N ASP A 138 19.96 9.96 1.39
CA ASP A 138 20.62 9.44 2.59
C ASP A 138 19.90 8.23 3.20
N LEU A 139 18.56 8.21 3.12
CA LEU A 139 17.73 7.13 3.64
C LEU A 139 17.42 6.04 2.60
N ASP A 140 17.87 6.17 1.36
CA ASP A 140 17.57 5.29 0.20
C ASP A 140 16.08 4.93 0.09
N VAL A 141 15.19 5.91 0.24
CA VAL A 141 13.74 5.70 0.19
C VAL A 141 13.25 5.84 -1.24
N LYS A 142 12.38 4.89 -1.66
CA LYS A 142 11.80 4.89 -3.02
C LYS A 142 10.28 5.10 -3.03
N THR A 143 9.66 5.23 -1.87
CA THR A 143 8.19 5.34 -1.75
C THR A 143 7.80 6.49 -0.85
N ALA A 144 6.84 7.30 -1.29
CA ALA A 144 6.32 8.43 -0.55
C ALA A 144 4.80 8.36 -0.37
N ILE A 145 4.33 8.88 0.76
CA ILE A 145 2.92 9.20 1.01
C ILE A 145 2.76 10.71 0.88
N VAL A 146 1.76 11.16 0.14
CA VAL A 146 1.46 12.57 -0.08
C VAL A 146 0.08 12.89 0.51
N ALA A 147 0.06 13.74 1.53
CA ALA A 147 -1.14 14.18 2.24
C ALA A 147 -1.22 15.72 2.31
N VAL A 148 -1.00 16.36 1.16
CA VAL A 148 -1.05 17.82 0.98
C VAL A 148 -2.35 18.24 0.31
N PRO A 149 -2.75 19.54 0.36
CA PRO A 149 -3.89 20.05 -0.38
C PRO A 149 -3.73 19.88 -1.90
N ASP A 150 -4.84 19.73 -2.61
CA ASP A 150 -4.91 19.48 -4.07
C ASP A 150 -4.07 20.46 -4.89
N ARG A 151 -4.07 21.73 -4.51
CA ARG A 151 -3.32 22.81 -5.21
C ARG A 151 -1.80 22.60 -5.18
N ALA A 152 -1.27 21.85 -4.21
CA ALA A 152 0.17 21.63 -4.04
C ALA A 152 0.63 20.24 -4.52
N VAL A 153 -0.30 19.32 -4.79
CA VAL A 153 0.04 17.90 -4.97
C VAL A 153 0.92 17.64 -6.19
N GLN A 154 0.68 18.32 -7.33
CA GLN A 154 1.47 18.11 -8.54
C GLN A 154 2.92 18.56 -8.31
N GLU A 155 3.12 19.76 -7.77
CA GLU A 155 4.46 20.28 -7.47
C GLU A 155 5.23 19.39 -6.50
N VAL A 156 4.57 18.91 -5.44
CA VAL A 156 5.16 17.97 -4.47
C VAL A 156 5.55 16.65 -5.15
N CYS A 157 4.69 16.12 -6.02
CA CYS A 157 5.02 14.90 -6.76
C CYS A 157 6.21 15.10 -7.71
N ASP A 158 6.30 16.23 -8.39
CA ASP A 158 7.43 16.54 -9.27
C ASP A 158 8.75 16.63 -8.49
N GLN A 159 8.74 17.25 -7.30
CA GLN A 159 9.90 17.28 -6.41
C GLN A 159 10.29 15.89 -5.90
N LEU A 160 9.32 15.07 -5.51
CA LEU A 160 9.54 13.67 -5.08
C LEU A 160 10.18 12.83 -6.18
N ILE A 161 9.68 12.95 -7.41
CA ILE A 161 10.21 12.24 -8.58
C ILE A 161 11.65 12.66 -8.86
N LYS A 162 11.94 13.97 -8.81
CA LYS A 162 13.30 14.50 -8.96
C LYS A 162 14.24 13.97 -7.88
N ALA A 163 13.76 13.81 -6.64
CA ALA A 163 14.53 13.24 -5.52
C ALA A 163 14.74 11.71 -5.63
N GLY A 164 14.18 11.03 -6.64
CA GLY A 164 14.37 9.59 -6.88
C GLY A 164 13.30 8.68 -6.27
N ILE A 165 12.14 9.23 -5.89
CA ILE A 165 10.96 8.45 -5.50
C ILE A 165 10.35 7.79 -6.75
N LEU A 166 10.01 6.51 -6.64
CA LEU A 166 9.43 5.69 -7.71
C LEU A 166 7.97 5.33 -7.46
N GLY A 167 7.53 5.36 -6.20
CA GLY A 167 6.16 5.02 -5.81
C GLY A 167 5.53 6.11 -4.96
N ILE A 168 4.31 6.54 -5.31
CA ILE A 168 3.58 7.60 -4.60
C ILE A 168 2.19 7.11 -4.23
N LEU A 169 1.84 7.21 -2.95
CA LEU A 169 0.48 7.07 -2.45
C LEU A 169 -0.07 8.46 -2.13
N SER A 170 -1.01 8.96 -2.95
CA SER A 170 -1.60 10.29 -2.77
C SER A 170 -2.99 10.21 -2.16
N PHE A 171 -3.26 11.09 -1.19
CA PHE A 171 -4.59 11.32 -0.61
C PHE A 171 -5.32 12.53 -1.21
N ALA A 172 -4.74 13.16 -2.22
CA ALA A 172 -5.41 14.23 -2.95
C ALA A 172 -6.36 13.65 -4.01
N PRO A 173 -7.61 14.15 -4.12
CA PRO A 173 -8.59 13.66 -5.10
C PRO A 173 -8.34 14.20 -6.52
N THR A 174 -7.10 14.48 -6.88
CA THR A 174 -6.69 15.12 -8.13
C THR A 174 -5.96 14.14 -9.04
N ASN A 175 -6.17 14.24 -10.35
CA ASN A 175 -5.41 13.47 -11.32
C ASN A 175 -4.00 14.05 -11.46
N ILE A 176 -3.03 13.31 -10.96
CA ILE A 176 -1.61 13.69 -10.93
C ILE A 176 -0.92 13.11 -12.17
N LYS A 177 -0.21 13.95 -12.90
CA LYS A 177 0.57 13.53 -14.07
C LYS A 177 1.95 13.08 -13.63
N VAL A 178 2.32 11.83 -13.98
CA VAL A 178 3.63 11.27 -13.67
C VAL A 178 4.23 10.58 -14.90
N PRO A 179 5.56 10.49 -15.02
CA PRO A 179 6.22 9.70 -16.06
C PRO A 179 5.84 8.21 -15.98
N PRO A 180 5.94 7.45 -17.10
CA PRO A 180 5.50 6.04 -17.15
C PRO A 180 6.21 5.09 -16.18
N HIS A 181 7.41 5.42 -15.74
CA HIS A 181 8.20 4.61 -14.80
C HIS A 181 7.84 4.86 -13.33
N ILE A 182 7.00 5.85 -13.04
CA ILE A 182 6.52 6.17 -11.70
C ILE A 182 5.20 5.48 -11.45
N THR A 183 5.10 4.80 -10.34
CA THR A 183 3.83 4.21 -9.88
C THR A 183 3.13 5.17 -8.94
N ILE A 184 1.88 5.54 -9.27
CA ILE A 184 1.05 6.38 -8.41
C ILE A 184 -0.29 5.70 -8.11
N ASN A 185 -0.69 5.74 -6.85
CA ASN A 185 -2.03 5.37 -6.41
C ASN A 185 -2.68 6.57 -5.72
N ASN A 186 -3.85 6.99 -6.20
CA ASN A 186 -4.66 8.03 -5.58
C ASN A 186 -5.77 7.40 -4.73
N ILE A 187 -5.87 7.82 -3.48
CA ILE A 187 -6.94 7.47 -2.56
C ILE A 187 -7.83 8.70 -2.38
N SER A 188 -9.02 8.65 -2.94
CA SER A 188 -10.05 9.68 -2.72
C SER A 188 -11.15 9.13 -1.84
N ILE A 189 -11.12 9.49 -0.55
CA ILE A 189 -12.12 9.06 0.41
C ILE A 189 -13.52 9.56 0.00
N SER A 190 -13.61 10.78 -0.55
CA SER A 190 -14.87 11.34 -1.05
C SER A 190 -15.42 10.51 -2.21
N HIS A 191 -14.59 10.15 -3.20
CA HIS A 191 -15.06 9.35 -4.35
C HIS A 191 -15.51 7.95 -3.93
N GLU A 192 -14.79 7.30 -3.00
CA GLU A 192 -15.19 6.00 -2.47
C GLU A 192 -16.54 6.10 -1.75
N LEU A 193 -16.74 7.15 -0.95
CA LEU A 193 -18.00 7.38 -0.24
C LEU A 193 -19.15 7.71 -1.19
N GLU A 194 -18.92 8.57 -2.19
CA GLU A 194 -19.92 8.90 -3.22
C GLU A 194 -20.34 7.65 -4.02
N SER A 195 -19.36 6.82 -4.39
CA SER A 195 -19.62 5.54 -5.06
C SER A 195 -20.47 4.61 -4.20
N LEU A 196 -20.16 4.51 -2.90
CA LEU A 196 -20.94 3.71 -1.96
C LEU A 196 -22.37 4.24 -1.80
N ILE A 197 -22.53 5.57 -1.64
CA ILE A 197 -23.84 6.21 -1.54
C ILE A 197 -24.68 5.91 -2.79
N TYR A 198 -24.09 6.07 -3.98
CA TYR A 198 -24.77 5.75 -5.23
C TYR A 198 -25.24 4.28 -5.27
N GLN A 199 -24.37 3.36 -4.89
CA GLN A 199 -24.70 1.93 -4.88
C GLN A 199 -25.85 1.62 -3.90
N THR A 200 -25.84 2.21 -2.70
CA THR A 200 -26.89 2.00 -1.70
C THR A 200 -28.25 2.58 -2.09
N LEU A 201 -28.26 3.70 -2.83
CA LEU A 201 -29.48 4.30 -3.35
C LEU A 201 -30.12 3.48 -4.51
N HIS A 202 -29.33 2.62 -5.14
CA HIS A 202 -29.75 1.83 -6.31
C HIS A 202 -29.76 0.31 -6.04
N VAL A 203 -29.63 -0.10 -4.78
CA VAL A 203 -29.92 -1.48 -4.38
C VAL A 203 -31.41 -1.73 -4.64
N LYS A 204 -31.71 -2.58 -5.64
CA LYS A 204 -33.07 -3.12 -5.78
C LYS A 204 -33.29 -4.06 -4.60
N GLU A 205 -34.36 -3.82 -3.85
CA GLU A 205 -34.90 -4.83 -2.95
C GLU A 205 -35.35 -6.01 -3.82
N ASP A 206 -34.55 -7.10 -3.81
CA ASP A 206 -34.93 -8.41 -4.37
C ASP A 206 -35.74 -9.19 -3.34
#